data_c3adee8cfe30ceb6abfc531c6c8c4b0c
#
_entry.id   c3adee8cfe30ceb6abfc531c6c8c4b0c
#
_cell.length_a   1.000
_cell.length_b   1.000
_cell.length_c   1.000
_cell.angle_alpha   90.00
_cell.angle_beta   90.00
_cell.angle_gamma   90.00
#
_symmetry.space_group_name_H-M   'P 1'
#
loop_
_entity.id
_entity.type
_entity.pdbx_description
1 polymer ?
#
loop_
_entity_poly.entity_id
_entity_poly.type
_entity_poly.pdbx_seq_one_letter_code
_entity_poly.pdbx_strand_id
1 'polypeptide(L)'
;MPGLYFYTNDVIEIAKNVKPSARGEIEITTINEEYMNRKQLKVEKLGRGMTWFDTGTHDALIETASFVQTIEKRQGLQICSPDEIAYKNGWITEEELSTLADQYIKTEYGQYLKDIALNKFGEE
;
A
#
# COMPACT_ATOMS: atom_id res chain seq x y z
N MET A 1 -10.39 -3.70 13.20
CA MET A 1 -9.00 -3.95 12.80
C MET A 1 -8.80 -3.39 11.42
N PRO A 2 -7.87 -2.49 11.19
CA PRO A 2 -7.49 -2.14 9.83
C PRO A 2 -6.94 -3.38 9.15
N GLY A 3 -7.27 -3.58 7.88
CA GLY A 3 -7.05 -4.86 7.25
C GLY A 3 -6.14 -4.82 6.05
N LEU A 4 -4.87 -5.12 6.27
CA LEU A 4 -4.04 -5.75 5.25
C LEU A 4 -4.05 -7.24 5.53
N TYR A 5 -4.63 -8.03 4.63
CA TYR A 5 -4.82 -9.46 4.81
C TYR A 5 -4.05 -10.23 3.75
N PHE A 6 -3.24 -11.18 4.19
CA PHE A 6 -2.49 -12.08 3.33
C PHE A 6 -2.90 -13.51 3.68
N TYR A 7 -3.47 -14.21 2.72
CA TYR A 7 -3.96 -15.57 2.91
C TYR A 7 -3.30 -16.53 1.95
N THR A 8 -3.22 -17.78 2.36
CA THR A 8 -2.94 -18.90 1.48
C THR A 8 -4.16 -19.24 0.63
N ASN A 9 -3.99 -20.04 -0.44
CA ASN A 9 -5.08 -20.33 -1.38
C ASN A 9 -6.29 -21.05 -0.78
N ASP A 10 -6.13 -21.68 0.39
CA ASP A 10 -7.24 -22.33 1.11
C ASP A 10 -8.30 -21.32 1.60
N VAL A 11 -7.98 -20.04 1.64
CA VAL A 11 -8.96 -18.97 1.91
C VAL A 11 -10.17 -19.04 0.99
N ILE A 12 -9.99 -19.48 -0.24
CA ILE A 12 -11.07 -19.61 -1.23
C ILE A 12 -12.13 -20.59 -0.73
N GLU A 13 -11.71 -21.73 -0.22
CA GLU A 13 -12.64 -22.74 0.32
C GLU A 13 -13.27 -22.30 1.65
N ILE A 14 -12.52 -21.61 2.48
CA ILE A 14 -13.05 -21.01 3.70
C ILE A 14 -14.13 -19.98 3.35
N ALA A 15 -13.83 -19.06 2.45
CA ALA A 15 -14.74 -17.98 2.05
C ALA A 15 -16.05 -18.49 1.45
N LYS A 16 -16.01 -19.56 0.65
CA LYS A 16 -17.23 -20.20 0.08
C LYS A 16 -18.18 -20.72 1.16
N ASN A 17 -17.67 -21.05 2.33
CA ASN A 17 -18.44 -21.61 3.43
C ASN A 17 -18.85 -20.58 4.48
N VAL A 18 -18.41 -19.33 4.37
CA VAL A 18 -18.81 -18.24 5.28
C VAL A 18 -20.27 -17.93 5.11
N LYS A 19 -21.01 -17.89 6.22
CA LYS A 19 -22.42 -17.50 6.25
C LYS A 19 -22.51 -15.99 6.54
N PRO A 20 -23.53 -15.31 5.99
CA PRO A 20 -23.78 -13.92 6.32
C PRO A 20 -23.95 -13.71 7.82
N SER A 21 -23.43 -12.60 8.32
CA SER A 21 -23.59 -12.14 9.69
C SER A 21 -25.02 -11.72 9.98
N ALA A 22 -25.31 -11.32 11.22
CA ALA A 22 -26.62 -10.77 11.59
C ALA A 22 -27.00 -9.50 10.79
N ARG A 23 -26.02 -8.84 10.15
CA ARG A 23 -26.23 -7.70 9.24
C ARG A 23 -26.50 -8.12 7.79
N GLY A 24 -26.48 -9.41 7.49
CA GLY A 24 -26.64 -9.93 6.13
C GLY A 24 -25.38 -9.83 5.26
N GLU A 25 -24.23 -9.50 5.84
CA GLU A 25 -22.96 -9.32 5.13
C GLU A 25 -22.02 -10.50 5.39
N ILE A 26 -21.22 -10.86 4.38
CA ILE A 26 -20.10 -11.79 4.52
C ILE A 26 -18.92 -11.04 5.10
N GLU A 27 -18.53 -11.38 6.31
CA GLU A 27 -17.55 -10.62 7.07
C GLU A 27 -16.17 -11.28 7.02
N ILE A 28 -15.13 -10.48 6.74
CA ILE A 28 -13.73 -10.92 6.76
C ILE A 28 -13.31 -11.43 8.13
N THR A 29 -13.95 -10.96 9.19
CA THR A 29 -13.70 -11.39 10.57
C THR A 29 -13.92 -12.88 10.73
N THR A 30 -14.95 -13.46 10.10
CA THR A 30 -15.23 -14.90 10.15
C THR A 30 -14.11 -15.73 9.52
N ILE A 31 -13.50 -15.23 8.45
CA ILE A 31 -12.31 -15.88 7.84
C ILE A 31 -11.13 -15.84 8.82
N ASN A 32 -10.90 -14.69 9.46
CA ASN A 32 -9.83 -14.55 10.46
C ASN A 32 -10.05 -15.47 11.66
N GLU A 33 -11.30 -15.62 12.12
CA GLU A 33 -11.65 -16.54 13.21
C GLU A 33 -11.34 -17.99 12.83
N GLU A 34 -11.59 -18.39 11.59
CA GLU A 34 -11.26 -19.73 11.13
C GLU A 34 -9.74 -19.98 11.16
N TYR A 35 -8.93 -19.03 10.66
CA TYR A 35 -7.47 -19.13 10.75
C TYR A 35 -6.97 -19.09 12.20
N MET A 36 -7.62 -18.33 13.07
CA MET A 36 -7.31 -18.31 14.50
C MET A 36 -7.58 -19.68 15.14
N ASN A 37 -8.75 -20.29 14.85
CA ASN A 37 -9.12 -21.62 15.37
C ASN A 37 -8.14 -22.70 14.88
N ARG A 38 -7.63 -22.58 13.65
CA ARG A 38 -6.58 -23.44 13.09
C ARG A 38 -5.18 -23.15 13.65
N LYS A 39 -5.03 -22.12 14.50
CA LYS A 39 -3.74 -21.63 15.03
C LYS A 39 -2.76 -21.19 13.91
N GLN A 40 -3.29 -20.71 12.80
CA GLN A 40 -2.55 -20.26 11.63
C GLN A 40 -2.59 -18.73 11.46
N LEU A 41 -3.40 -18.02 12.24
CA LEU A 41 -3.46 -16.56 12.20
C LEU A 41 -2.20 -15.97 12.82
N LYS A 42 -1.51 -15.13 12.04
CA LYS A 42 -0.45 -14.24 12.51
C LYS A 42 -0.96 -12.82 12.50
N VAL A 43 -0.57 -12.04 13.47
CA VAL A 43 -0.94 -10.62 13.58
C VAL A 43 0.33 -9.80 13.68
N GLU A 44 0.50 -8.89 12.73
CA GLU A 44 1.56 -7.89 12.77
C GLU A 44 0.97 -6.57 13.27
N LYS A 45 1.64 -5.96 14.22
CA LYS A 45 1.24 -4.66 14.75
C LYS A 45 1.91 -3.56 13.95
N LEU A 46 1.14 -2.63 13.45
CA LEU A 46 1.69 -1.43 12.84
C LEU A 46 2.55 -0.69 13.86
N GLY A 47 3.77 -0.36 13.45
CA GLY A 47 4.75 0.31 14.29
C GLY A 47 4.36 1.77 14.57
N ARG A 48 5.14 2.36 15.47
CA ARG A 48 5.02 3.78 15.81
C ARG A 48 5.32 4.64 14.57
N GLY A 49 4.46 5.62 14.28
CA GLY A 49 4.60 6.49 13.11
C GLY A 49 3.87 6.01 11.87
N MET A 50 3.33 4.81 11.85
CA MET A 50 2.42 4.39 10.79
C MET A 50 1.05 5.00 10.99
N THR A 51 0.49 5.52 9.91
CA THR A 51 -0.83 6.15 9.90
C THR A 51 -1.78 5.31 9.06
N TRP A 52 -2.98 5.10 9.56
CA TRP A 52 -4.06 4.44 8.85
C TRP A 52 -5.19 5.43 8.58
N PHE A 53 -5.62 5.51 7.35
CA PHE A 53 -6.79 6.28 6.95
C PHE A 53 -7.88 5.36 6.41
N ASP A 54 -9.10 5.57 6.88
CA ASP A 54 -10.28 4.99 6.26
C ASP A 54 -10.91 6.06 5.35
N THR A 55 -10.93 5.80 4.05
CA THR A 55 -11.38 6.75 3.03
C THR A 55 -12.85 6.55 2.62
N GLY A 56 -13.64 5.93 3.48
CA GLY A 56 -15.04 5.60 3.22
C GLY A 56 -16.01 6.80 3.16
N THR A 57 -15.56 8.00 3.52
CA THR A 57 -16.35 9.23 3.42
C THR A 57 -15.61 10.29 2.63
N HIS A 58 -16.34 11.28 2.08
CA HIS A 58 -15.73 12.38 1.35
C HIS A 58 -14.77 13.20 2.23
N ASP A 59 -15.13 13.45 3.47
CA ASP A 59 -14.30 14.19 4.42
C ASP A 59 -12.99 13.44 4.72
N ALA A 60 -13.07 12.13 4.99
CA ALA A 60 -11.90 11.30 5.24
C ALA A 60 -10.98 11.19 4.01
N LEU A 61 -11.55 11.18 2.80
CA LEU A 61 -10.77 11.19 1.57
C LEU A 61 -10.01 12.51 1.39
N ILE A 62 -10.64 13.64 1.68
CA ILE A 62 -10.02 14.98 1.62
C ILE A 62 -8.91 15.10 2.68
N GLU A 63 -9.17 14.64 3.89
CA GLU A 63 -8.18 14.64 4.97
C GLU A 63 -6.96 13.82 4.60
N THR A 64 -7.16 12.60 4.08
CA THR A 64 -6.09 11.72 3.60
C THR A 64 -5.29 12.39 2.49
N ALA A 65 -5.95 12.95 1.48
CA ALA A 65 -5.29 13.63 0.37
C ALA A 65 -4.45 14.83 0.85
N SER A 66 -4.96 15.61 1.79
CA SER A 66 -4.26 16.75 2.39
C SER A 66 -3.04 16.31 3.20
N PHE A 67 -3.15 15.20 3.92
CA PHE A 67 -2.03 14.62 4.66
C PHE A 67 -0.93 14.15 3.71
N VAL A 68 -1.27 13.35 2.69
CA VAL A 68 -0.32 12.86 1.68
C VAL A 68 0.37 14.04 0.99
N GLN A 69 -0.39 15.02 0.49
CA GLN A 69 0.16 16.22 -0.15
C GLN A 69 1.15 16.96 0.76
N THR A 70 0.82 17.08 2.04
CA THR A 70 1.69 17.78 3.01
C THR A 70 3.02 17.06 3.18
N ILE A 71 2.99 15.73 3.34
CA ILE A 71 4.20 14.92 3.49
C ILE A 71 5.06 15.01 2.23
N GLU A 72 4.47 14.77 1.05
CA GLU A 72 5.19 14.80 -0.23
C GLU A 72 5.85 16.16 -0.48
N LYS A 73 5.11 17.25 -0.28
CA LYS A 73 5.65 18.61 -0.46
C LYS A 73 6.76 18.97 0.53
N ARG A 74 6.73 18.42 1.75
CA ARG A 74 7.71 18.75 2.78
C ARG A 74 8.95 17.89 2.71
N GLN A 75 8.81 16.63 2.30
CA GLN A 75 9.91 15.67 2.24
C GLN A 75 10.52 15.56 0.83
N GLY A 76 9.79 15.99 -0.20
CA GLY A 76 10.21 15.80 -1.59
C GLY A 76 10.16 14.35 -2.06
N LEU A 77 9.49 13.49 -1.30
CA LEU A 77 9.32 12.07 -1.61
C LEU A 77 7.86 11.79 -1.98
N GLN A 78 7.66 10.86 -2.90
CA GLN A 78 6.32 10.38 -3.24
C GLN A 78 5.93 9.21 -2.33
N ILE A 79 4.74 9.28 -1.75
CA ILE A 79 4.19 8.17 -0.95
C ILE A 79 3.75 7.07 -1.91
N CYS A 80 4.28 5.86 -1.69
CA CYS A 80 3.89 4.66 -2.44
C CYS A 80 4.17 4.77 -3.95
N SER A 81 5.36 5.26 -4.35
CA SER A 81 5.82 5.22 -5.73
C SER A 81 6.19 3.77 -6.13
N PRO A 82 5.40 3.07 -6.97
CA PRO A 82 5.67 1.67 -7.32
C PRO A 82 6.99 1.50 -8.06
N ASP A 83 7.32 2.43 -8.95
CA ASP A 83 8.51 2.36 -9.78
C ASP A 83 9.79 2.58 -8.95
N GLU A 84 9.76 3.53 -8.01
CA GLU A 84 10.84 3.72 -7.04
C GLU A 84 11.04 2.48 -6.16
N ILE A 85 9.93 1.91 -5.65
CA ILE A 85 9.97 0.69 -4.84
C ILE A 85 10.57 -0.47 -5.63
N ALA A 86 10.19 -0.63 -6.90
CA ALA A 86 10.73 -1.65 -7.77
C ALA A 86 12.24 -1.46 -7.99
N TYR A 87 12.67 -0.23 -8.20
CA TYR A 87 14.09 0.11 -8.34
C TYR A 87 14.89 -0.16 -7.06
N LYS A 88 14.41 0.33 -5.91
CA LYS A 88 15.05 0.11 -4.60
C LYS A 88 15.16 -1.37 -4.21
N ASN A 89 14.21 -2.20 -4.64
CA ASN A 89 14.26 -3.64 -4.43
C ASN A 89 15.08 -4.39 -5.50
N GLY A 90 15.67 -3.70 -6.46
CA GLY A 90 16.45 -4.31 -7.53
C GLY A 90 15.62 -5.12 -8.53
N TRP A 91 14.31 -4.86 -8.62
CA TRP A 91 13.42 -5.53 -9.58
C TRP A 91 13.51 -4.91 -10.96
N ILE A 92 13.90 -3.65 -11.04
CA ILE A 92 14.22 -2.93 -12.26
C ILE A 92 15.58 -2.23 -12.12
N THR A 93 16.26 -2.02 -13.24
CA THR A 93 17.53 -1.31 -13.32
C THR A 93 17.33 0.20 -13.36
N GLU A 94 18.41 0.96 -13.18
CA GLU A 94 18.44 2.43 -13.35
C GLU A 94 18.00 2.83 -14.76
N GLU A 95 18.44 2.10 -15.78
CA GLU A 95 18.10 2.36 -17.18
C GLU A 95 16.60 2.14 -17.46
N GLU A 96 16.02 1.09 -16.86
CA GLU A 96 14.58 0.83 -16.93
C GLU A 96 13.78 1.90 -16.19
N LEU A 97 14.22 2.32 -15.00
CA LEU A 97 13.59 3.42 -14.26
C LEU A 97 13.65 4.73 -15.06
N SER A 98 14.81 5.04 -15.66
CA SER A 98 14.99 6.22 -16.51
C SER A 98 14.05 6.18 -17.72
N THR A 99 13.88 5.02 -18.33
CA THR A 99 12.96 4.82 -19.46
C THR A 99 11.50 5.04 -19.06
N LEU A 100 11.10 4.54 -17.87
CA LEU A 100 9.78 4.78 -17.31
C LEU A 100 9.57 6.28 -17.02
N ALA A 101 10.55 6.94 -16.42
CA ALA A 101 10.51 8.37 -16.15
C ALA A 101 10.29 9.19 -17.42
N ASP A 102 10.93 8.84 -18.52
CA ASP A 102 10.77 9.53 -19.81
C ASP A 102 9.35 9.40 -20.39
N GLN A 103 8.64 8.31 -20.12
CA GLN A 103 7.22 8.16 -20.51
C GLN A 103 6.31 9.16 -19.80
N TYR A 104 6.66 9.54 -18.56
CA TYR A 104 5.90 10.45 -17.73
C TYR A 104 6.56 11.84 -17.56
N ILE A 105 7.55 12.18 -18.38
CA ILE A 105 8.42 13.35 -18.18
C ILE A 105 7.67 14.70 -18.11
N LYS A 106 6.46 14.77 -18.66
CA LYS A 106 5.60 15.96 -18.59
C LYS A 106 4.83 16.10 -17.26
N THR A 107 4.97 15.15 -16.35
CA THR A 107 4.31 15.14 -15.05
C THR A 107 5.32 15.32 -13.92
N GLU A 108 4.85 15.73 -12.74
CA GLU A 108 5.68 15.80 -11.54
C GLU A 108 6.23 14.42 -11.17
N TYR A 109 5.44 13.36 -11.39
CA TYR A 109 5.87 11.98 -11.13
C TYR A 109 7.03 11.54 -12.02
N GLY A 110 6.97 11.82 -13.32
CA GLY A 110 8.07 11.49 -14.23
C GLY A 110 9.35 12.26 -13.89
N GLN A 111 9.23 13.53 -13.51
CA GLN A 111 10.38 14.31 -13.05
C GLN A 111 10.97 13.74 -11.76
N TYR A 112 10.12 13.33 -10.80
CA TYR A 112 10.54 12.66 -9.57
C TYR A 112 11.31 11.37 -9.85
N LEU A 113 10.79 10.48 -10.71
CA LEU A 113 11.49 9.24 -11.09
C LEU A 113 12.84 9.53 -11.76
N LYS A 114 12.91 10.58 -12.57
CA LYS A 114 14.18 11.01 -13.19
C LYS A 114 15.20 11.45 -12.17
N ASP A 115 14.76 12.17 -11.15
CA ASP A 115 15.62 12.63 -10.06
C ASP A 115 16.10 11.46 -9.19
N ILE A 116 15.27 10.44 -8.96
CA ILE A 116 15.67 9.17 -8.32
C ILE A 116 16.75 8.47 -9.17
N ALA A 117 16.52 8.26 -10.46
CA ALA A 117 17.47 7.59 -11.35
C ALA A 117 18.83 8.32 -11.42
N LEU A 118 18.83 9.65 -11.27
CA LEU A 118 20.05 10.46 -11.23
C LEU A 118 20.68 10.55 -9.82
N ASN A 119 20.16 9.83 -8.86
CA ASN A 119 20.57 9.83 -7.44
C ASN A 119 20.69 11.25 -6.83
N LYS A 120 19.74 12.15 -7.19
CA LYS A 120 19.77 13.52 -6.69
C LYS A 120 19.41 13.67 -5.22
N PHE A 121 18.77 12.66 -4.64
CA PHE A 121 18.38 12.66 -3.24
C PHE A 121 19.44 12.14 -2.28
N GLY A 122 20.59 11.64 -2.81
CA GLY A 122 21.75 11.24 -2.03
C GLY A 122 21.42 10.16 -1.01
N GLU A 123 21.12 8.96 -1.46
CA GLU A 123 21.05 7.82 -0.55
C GLU A 123 22.47 7.45 -0.10
N GLU A 124 22.72 7.52 1.23
CA GLU A 124 23.88 6.92 1.89
C GLU A 124 23.72 5.40 2.02
#